data_04d16bfe2aab8b154fa324c08ff0f899
#
_entry.id   04d16bfe2aab8b154fa324c08ff0f899
#
_cell.length_a   1.000
_cell.length_b   1.000
_cell.length_c   1.000
_cell.angle_alpha   90.00
_cell.angle_beta   90.00
_cell.angle_gamma   90.00
#
_symmetry.space_group_name_H-M   'P 1'
#
loop_
_entity.id
_entity.type
_entity.pdbx_description
1 polymer ?
#
loop_
_entity_poly.entity_id
_entity_poly.type
_entity_poly.pdbx_seq_one_letter_code
_entity_poly.pdbx_strand_id
1 'polypeptide(L)' 'MQLEEVAKALKELGHPTRLFIFKHLVKAGEQGLPVGELQKQLGIPGSTLSHHISALVSVGLV' A
#
# COMPACT_ATOMS: atom_id res chain seq x y z
N MET A 1 -14.98 -13.49 -3.72
CA MET A 1 -14.37 -12.78 -2.59
C MET A 1 -15.39 -12.62 -1.47
N GLN A 2 -15.02 -12.95 -0.27
CA GLN A 2 -15.91 -12.85 0.88
C GLN A 2 -16.10 -11.38 1.31
N LEU A 3 -17.30 -11.06 1.79
CA LEU A 3 -17.61 -9.70 2.27
C LEU A 3 -16.63 -9.23 3.34
N GLU A 4 -16.26 -10.12 4.27
CA GLU A 4 -15.32 -9.80 5.33
C GLU A 4 -13.93 -9.48 4.80
N GLU A 5 -13.49 -10.18 3.75
CA GLU A 5 -12.21 -9.92 3.11
C GLU A 5 -12.21 -8.56 2.43
N VAL A 6 -13.31 -8.23 1.77
CA VAL A 6 -13.47 -6.93 1.12
C VAL A 6 -13.45 -5.81 2.16
N ALA A 7 -14.15 -6.00 3.27
CA ALA A 7 -14.18 -5.02 4.36
C ALA A 7 -12.80 -4.79 4.96
N LYS A 8 -12.01 -5.85 5.15
CA LYS A 8 -10.63 -5.73 5.65
C LYS A 8 -9.75 -4.96 4.67
N ALA A 9 -9.88 -5.24 3.38
CA ALA A 9 -9.11 -4.55 2.35
C ALA A 9 -9.46 -3.06 2.33
N LEU A 10 -10.75 -2.72 2.38
CA LEU A 10 -11.20 -1.33 2.40
C LEU A 10 -10.74 -0.59 3.65
N LYS A 11 -10.70 -1.28 4.79
CA LYS A 11 -10.20 -0.72 6.05
C LYS A 11 -8.73 -0.32 5.92
N GLU A 12 -7.92 -1.17 5.31
CA GLU A 12 -6.51 -0.85 5.08
C GLU A 12 -6.33 0.32 4.12
N LEU A 13 -7.14 0.38 3.07
CA LEU A 13 -7.11 1.50 2.11
C LEU A 13 -7.71 2.78 2.67
N GLY A 14 -8.40 2.71 3.80
CA GLY A 14 -8.96 3.90 4.46
C GLY A 14 -7.90 4.82 5.06
N HIS A 15 -6.66 4.36 5.19
CA HIS A 15 -5.56 5.19 5.65
C HIS A 15 -5.00 5.99 4.45
N PRO A 16 -4.94 7.34 4.52
CA PRO A 16 -4.50 8.15 3.39
C PRO A 16 -3.14 7.75 2.81
N THR A 17 -2.17 7.46 3.68
CA THR A 17 -0.83 7.05 3.25
C THR A 17 -0.86 5.73 2.48
N ARG A 18 -1.66 4.77 2.95
CA ARG A 18 -1.79 3.46 2.28
C ARG A 18 -2.49 3.60 0.94
N LEU A 19 -3.50 4.45 0.86
CA LEU A 19 -4.19 4.72 -0.40
C LEU A 19 -3.23 5.34 -1.42
N PHE A 20 -2.38 6.26 -0.99
CA PHE A 20 -1.34 6.85 -1.82
C PHE A 20 -0.38 5.79 -2.36
N ILE A 21 0.11 4.92 -1.49
CA ILE A 21 1.02 3.83 -1.87
C ILE A 21 0.34 2.90 -2.87
N PHE A 22 -0.87 2.47 -2.58
CA PHE A 22 -1.63 1.57 -3.44
C PHE A 22 -1.85 2.17 -4.83
N LYS A 23 -2.25 3.43 -4.90
CA LYS A 23 -2.46 4.15 -6.15
C LYS A 23 -1.18 4.15 -7.00
N HIS A 24 -0.04 4.40 -6.40
CA HIS A 24 1.24 4.43 -7.11
C HIS A 24 1.66 3.06 -7.59
N LEU A 25 1.42 2.02 -6.80
CA LEU A 25 1.72 0.64 -7.19
C LEU A 25 0.85 0.18 -8.36
N VAL A 26 -0.43 0.51 -8.33
CA VAL A 26 -1.35 0.19 -9.43
C VAL A 26 -0.91 0.90 -10.71
N LYS A 27 -0.54 2.15 -10.61
CA LYS A 27 -0.09 2.95 -11.76
C LYS A 27 1.22 2.44 -12.36
N ALA A 28 2.12 1.91 -11.51
CA ALA A 28 3.39 1.34 -11.96
C ALA A 28 3.21 -0.01 -12.68
N GLY A 29 2.12 -0.72 -12.40
CA GLY A 29 1.81 -2.00 -13.03
C GLY A 29 2.82 -3.08 -12.70
N GLU A 30 3.08 -3.98 -13.67
CA GLU A 30 3.97 -5.13 -13.48
C GLU A 30 5.43 -4.74 -13.22
N GLN A 31 5.84 -3.57 -13.66
CA GLN A 31 7.20 -3.10 -13.44
C GLN A 31 7.47 -2.78 -11.98
N GLY A 32 6.41 -2.55 -11.22
CA GLY A 32 6.53 -2.17 -9.82
C GLY A 32 7.09 -0.76 -9.66
N LEU A 33 7.31 -0.37 -8.41
CA LEU A 33 7.87 0.94 -8.08
C LEU A 33 8.94 0.73 -7.01
N PRO A 34 10.16 1.26 -7.20
CA PRO A 34 11.20 1.14 -6.17
C PRO A 34 10.76 1.73 -4.84
N VAL A 35 11.01 1.01 -3.76
CA VAL A 35 10.65 1.45 -2.41
C VAL A 35 11.26 2.81 -2.09
N GLY A 36 12.49 3.04 -2.55
CA GLY A 36 13.17 4.32 -2.37
C GLY A 36 12.42 5.50 -2.98
N GLU A 37 11.77 5.30 -4.13
CA GLU A 37 10.95 6.35 -4.75
C GLU A 37 9.71 6.64 -3.93
N LEU A 38 9.03 5.62 -3.43
CA LEU A 38 7.88 5.80 -2.56
C LEU A 38 8.24 6.55 -1.29
N GLN A 39 9.36 6.16 -0.67
CA GLN A 39 9.85 6.80 0.54
C GLN A 39 10.15 8.27 0.31
N LYS A 40 10.79 8.58 -0.81
CA LYS A 40 11.15 9.94 -1.18
C LYS A 40 9.92 10.81 -1.39
N GLN A 41 8.91 10.29 -2.10
CA GLN A 41 7.68 11.03 -2.38
C GLN A 41 6.85 11.27 -1.11
N LEU A 42 6.83 10.28 -0.21
CA LEU A 42 6.06 10.37 1.02
C LEU A 42 6.78 11.11 2.14
N GLY A 43 8.11 11.15 2.10
CA GLY A 43 8.91 11.78 3.13
C GLY A 43 8.81 11.08 4.48
N ILE A 44 8.63 9.76 4.49
CA ILE A 44 8.48 8.96 5.72
C ILE A 44 9.65 8.02 5.93
N PRO A 45 9.92 7.58 7.18
CA PRO A 45 10.98 6.59 7.44
C PRO A 45 10.69 5.27 6.72
N GLY A 46 11.76 4.55 6.37
CA GLY A 46 11.64 3.25 5.70
C GLY A 46 10.86 2.23 6.52
N SER A 47 11.02 2.24 7.85
CA SER A 47 10.27 1.35 8.75
C SER A 47 8.77 1.61 8.69
N THR A 48 8.36 2.88 8.62
CA THR A 48 6.96 3.26 8.51
C THR A 48 6.39 2.82 7.16
N LEU A 49 7.14 3.03 6.08
CA LEU A 49 6.73 2.58 4.74
C LEU A 49 6.56 1.06 4.70
N SER A 50 7.51 0.31 5.26
CA SER A 50 7.45 -1.15 5.32
C SER A 50 6.21 -1.63 6.08
N HIS A 51 5.84 -0.94 7.16
CA HIS A 51 4.65 -1.26 7.94
C HIS A 51 3.37 -1.11 7.08
N HIS A 52 3.27 -0.03 6.34
CA HIS A 52 2.11 0.19 5.46
C HIS A 52 2.05 -0.82 4.32
N ILE A 53 3.18 -1.15 3.72
CA ILE A 53 3.24 -2.15 2.66
C ILE A 53 2.84 -3.52 3.21
N SER A 54 3.34 -3.89 4.39
CA SER A 54 2.97 -5.16 5.04
C SER A 54 1.46 -5.24 5.31
N ALA A 55 0.84 -4.14 5.73
CA ALA A 55 -0.60 -4.10 5.95
C ALA A 55 -1.38 -4.35 4.65
N LEU A 56 -0.92 -3.78 3.53
CA LEU A 56 -1.54 -4.01 2.22
C LEU A 56 -1.35 -5.45 1.75
N VAL A 57 -0.17 -6.02 1.98
CA VAL A 57 0.12 -7.42 1.64
C VAL A 57 -0.78 -8.35 2.45
N SER A 58 -1.00 -8.07 3.73
CA SER A 58 -1.77 -8.92 4.63
C SER A 58 -3.23 -9.09 4.19
N VAL A 59 -3.77 -8.14 3.44
CA VAL A 59 -5.15 -8.22 2.93
C VAL A 59 -5.21 -8.50 1.43
N GLY A 60 -4.08 -8.86 0.83
CA GLY A 60 -4.02 -9.29 -0.57
C GLY A 60 -4.13 -8.18 -1.60
N LEU A 61 -3.91 -6.92 -1.23
CA LEU A 61 -3.97 -5.80 -2.18
C LEU A 61 -2.65 -5.61 -2.93
N VAL A 62 -1.57 -6.12 -2.39
CA VAL A 62 -0.24 -6.02 -2.99
C VAL A 62 0.45 -7.37 -2.99
#